data_5ca5ed5d78d4e2d40ce924a7e51e4134
#
_entry.id   5ca5ed5d78d4e2d40ce924a7e51e4134
#
_cell.length_a   1.000
_cell.length_b   1.000
_cell.length_c   1.000
_cell.angle_alpha   90.00
_cell.angle_beta   90.00
_cell.angle_gamma   90.00
#
_symmetry.space_group_name_H-M   'P 1'
#
loop_
_entity.id
_entity.type
_entity.pdbx_description
1 polymer ?
#
loop_
_entity_poly.entity_id
_entity_poly.type
_entity_poly.pdbx_seq_one_letter_code
_entity_poly.pdbx_strand_id
1 'polypeptide(L)'
;MKTFVLNGWASSEHAWDLCRFRRDRVFSYVEQLDGEPEKAMKEVDEVVLVGWSMGGSGALRLAINCPEKVKGLVLIATTPRMMKDEGWAGMTERRLAALEYGLKATKGQGFFGIPEGKPNPYMMDDEDNLKRGLEYLHETDLRKALRDLSGSGQLDFPVRIFQSEHDGIVRPDNARFLAEVFRNSRVTMVPGSEHALSIEIPEAIDEAVSGLFAESNR
;
A
#
# COMPACT_ATOMS: atom_id res chain seq x y z
N MET A 1 -21.18 1.30 1.39
CA MET A 1 -19.74 1.36 1.08
C MET A 1 -18.92 0.94 2.30
N LYS A 2 -17.92 0.08 2.14
CA LYS A 2 -17.02 -0.46 3.18
C LYS A 2 -15.62 0.13 3.03
N THR A 3 -14.78 0.00 4.06
CA THR A 3 -13.36 0.32 4.00
C THR A 3 -12.54 -0.93 4.27
N PHE A 4 -11.74 -1.33 3.30
CA PHE A 4 -10.77 -2.42 3.43
C PHE A 4 -9.36 -1.85 3.52
N VAL A 5 -8.62 -2.30 4.52
CA VAL A 5 -7.26 -1.86 4.80
C VAL A 5 -6.32 -3.04 4.59
N LEU A 6 -5.24 -2.82 3.85
CA LEU A 6 -4.24 -3.83 3.51
C LEU A 6 -2.89 -3.44 4.09
N ASN A 7 -2.34 -4.30 4.93
CA ASN A 7 -1.08 -4.08 5.62
C ASN A 7 0.14 -4.29 4.72
N GLY A 8 1.22 -3.61 5.04
CA GLY A 8 2.53 -3.86 4.44
C GLY A 8 3.14 -5.21 4.82
N TRP A 9 4.20 -5.63 4.12
CA TRP A 9 4.97 -6.81 4.47
C TRP A 9 5.55 -6.69 5.88
N ALA A 10 5.49 -7.78 6.64
CA ALA A 10 5.96 -7.85 8.02
C ALA A 10 5.38 -6.75 8.92
N SER A 11 4.15 -6.32 8.66
CA SER A 11 3.48 -5.32 9.50
C SER A 11 2.27 -5.89 10.22
N SER A 12 2.00 -5.35 11.39
CA SER A 12 0.83 -5.64 12.21
C SER A 12 -0.28 -4.61 11.99
N GLU A 13 -1.44 -4.86 12.59
CA GLU A 13 -2.54 -3.89 12.63
C GLU A 13 -2.18 -2.59 13.34
N HIS A 14 -1.15 -2.58 14.22
CA HIS A 14 -0.63 -1.40 14.90
C HIS A 14 -0.12 -0.31 13.93
N ALA A 15 0.11 -0.64 12.67
CA ALA A 15 0.37 0.35 11.63
C ALA A 15 -0.72 1.43 11.50
N TRP A 16 -1.93 1.17 12.03
CA TRP A 16 -3.09 2.04 11.92
C TRP A 16 -3.60 2.58 13.26
N ASP A 17 -2.91 2.33 14.38
CA ASP A 17 -3.37 2.72 15.72
C ASP A 17 -3.60 4.23 15.88
N LEU A 18 -2.86 5.04 15.14
CA LEU A 18 -2.98 6.49 15.16
C LEU A 18 -4.06 7.03 14.21
N CYS A 19 -4.53 6.22 13.26
CA CYS A 19 -5.58 6.59 12.32
C CYS A 19 -6.97 6.38 12.94
N ARG A 20 -7.91 7.30 12.64
CA ARG A 20 -9.27 7.33 13.20
C ARG A 20 -10.35 6.94 12.19
N PHE A 21 -10.00 6.84 10.89
CA PHE A 21 -10.99 6.47 9.88
C PHE A 21 -11.58 5.09 10.17
N ARG A 22 -12.82 4.88 9.73
CA ARG A 22 -13.51 3.59 9.88
C ARG A 22 -12.82 2.51 9.06
N ARG A 23 -12.53 1.37 9.69
CA ARG A 23 -11.95 0.17 9.09
C ARG A 23 -12.96 -0.96 9.24
N ASP A 24 -13.60 -1.38 8.15
CA ASP A 24 -14.54 -2.51 8.21
C ASP A 24 -13.80 -3.85 8.22
N ARG A 25 -12.65 -3.93 7.52
CA ARG A 25 -11.70 -5.05 7.60
C ARG A 25 -10.27 -4.56 7.46
N VAL A 26 -9.37 -5.16 8.23
CA VAL A 26 -7.92 -4.98 8.10
C VAL A 26 -7.35 -6.34 7.74
N PHE A 27 -6.62 -6.41 6.64
CA PHE A 27 -6.00 -7.64 6.15
C PHE A 27 -4.50 -7.58 6.42
N SER A 28 -3.99 -8.56 7.16
CA SER A 28 -2.56 -8.79 7.29
C SER A 28 -1.95 -9.13 5.91
N TYR A 29 -0.63 -9.04 5.79
CA TYR A 29 0.02 -9.43 4.55
C TYR A 29 -0.13 -10.93 4.26
N VAL A 30 -0.23 -11.77 5.29
CA VAL A 30 -0.48 -13.22 5.13
C VAL A 30 -1.88 -13.48 4.57
N GLU A 31 -2.92 -12.84 5.11
CA GLU A 31 -4.27 -12.95 4.57
C GLU A 31 -4.35 -12.48 3.10
N GLN A 32 -3.54 -11.47 2.73
CA GLN A 32 -3.44 -11.04 1.33
C GLN A 32 -2.82 -12.13 0.43
N LEU A 33 -1.82 -12.86 0.93
CA LEU A 33 -1.20 -13.99 0.22
C LEU A 33 -2.14 -15.18 0.10
N ASP A 34 -3.05 -15.35 1.06
CA ASP A 34 -4.06 -16.42 1.09
C ASP A 34 -5.33 -16.08 0.30
N GLY A 35 -5.40 -14.87 -0.29
CA GLY A 35 -6.51 -14.42 -1.13
C GLY A 35 -7.77 -14.04 -0.34
N GLU A 36 -7.65 -13.72 0.94
CA GLU A 36 -8.80 -13.30 1.77
C GLU A 36 -9.41 -11.96 1.32
N PRO A 37 -8.62 -10.94 0.87
CA PRO A 37 -9.21 -9.72 0.33
C PRO A 37 -10.07 -9.98 -0.91
N GLU A 38 -9.65 -10.86 -1.82
CA GLU A 38 -10.41 -11.23 -3.02
C GLU A 38 -11.74 -11.96 -2.68
N LYS A 39 -11.73 -12.76 -1.62
CA LYS A 39 -12.97 -13.39 -1.11
C LYS A 39 -13.91 -12.32 -0.54
N ALA A 40 -13.37 -11.40 0.28
CA ALA A 40 -14.15 -10.31 0.86
C ALA A 40 -14.73 -9.34 -0.18
N MET A 41 -14.02 -9.11 -1.29
CA MET A 41 -14.55 -8.31 -2.41
C MET A 41 -15.81 -8.87 -3.02
N LYS A 42 -16.06 -10.19 -2.92
CA LYS A 42 -17.31 -10.81 -3.41
C LYS A 42 -18.52 -10.48 -2.54
N GLU A 43 -18.28 -10.13 -1.27
CA GLU A 43 -19.31 -9.90 -0.25
C GLU A 43 -19.74 -8.43 -0.16
N VAL A 44 -19.12 -7.54 -0.94
CA VAL A 44 -19.41 -6.10 -0.92
C VAL A 44 -19.78 -5.60 -2.31
N ASP A 45 -20.65 -4.59 -2.36
CA ASP A 45 -21.00 -3.91 -3.60
C ASP A 45 -20.06 -2.75 -3.87
N GLU A 46 -19.65 -2.03 -2.82
CA GLU A 46 -18.82 -0.85 -2.92
C GLU A 46 -17.78 -0.79 -1.80
N VAL A 47 -16.55 -0.39 -2.16
CA VAL A 47 -15.42 -0.35 -1.23
C VAL A 47 -14.48 0.83 -1.49
N VAL A 48 -13.96 1.40 -0.42
CA VAL A 48 -12.74 2.21 -0.41
C VAL A 48 -11.59 1.31 0.03
N LEU A 49 -10.53 1.27 -0.75
CA LEU A 49 -9.32 0.50 -0.45
C LEU A 49 -8.23 1.43 0.10
N VAL A 50 -7.62 1.03 1.20
CA VAL A 50 -6.47 1.73 1.80
C VAL A 50 -5.33 0.73 1.87
N GLY A 51 -4.19 1.04 1.26
CA GLY A 51 -3.06 0.13 1.24
C GLY A 51 -1.73 0.83 1.51
N TRP A 52 -0.95 0.26 2.42
CA TRP A 52 0.40 0.72 2.73
C TRP A 52 1.44 -0.28 2.25
N SER A 53 2.48 0.19 1.52
CA SER A 53 3.60 -0.63 1.07
C SER A 53 3.12 -1.83 0.22
N MET A 54 3.44 -3.08 0.59
CA MET A 54 2.91 -4.29 -0.04
C MET A 54 1.37 -4.29 -0.11
N GLY A 55 0.71 -3.80 0.95
CA GLY A 55 -0.74 -3.68 0.97
C GLY A 55 -1.30 -2.73 -0.07
N GLY A 56 -0.53 -1.69 -0.46
CA GLY A 56 -0.89 -0.86 -1.59
C GLY A 56 -0.84 -1.61 -2.93
N SER A 57 0.16 -2.49 -3.12
CA SER A 57 0.18 -3.40 -4.28
C SER A 57 -1.01 -4.37 -4.26
N GLY A 58 -1.39 -4.86 -3.08
CA GLY A 58 -2.62 -5.66 -2.89
C GLY A 58 -3.88 -4.88 -3.26
N ALA A 59 -3.99 -3.63 -2.81
CA ALA A 59 -5.11 -2.74 -3.16
C ALA A 59 -5.19 -2.46 -4.67
N LEU A 60 -4.05 -2.24 -5.32
CA LEU A 60 -3.97 -2.11 -6.79
C LEU A 60 -4.46 -3.38 -7.49
N ARG A 61 -4.06 -4.57 -7.01
CA ARG A 61 -4.53 -5.85 -7.57
C ARG A 61 -6.04 -6.02 -7.43
N LEU A 62 -6.62 -5.64 -6.29
CA LEU A 62 -8.08 -5.66 -6.11
C LEU A 62 -8.78 -4.68 -7.06
N ALA A 63 -8.23 -3.47 -7.22
CA ALA A 63 -8.77 -2.46 -8.13
C ALA A 63 -8.68 -2.91 -9.61
N ILE A 64 -7.66 -3.68 -9.99
CA ILE A 64 -7.56 -4.30 -11.32
C ILE A 64 -8.64 -5.37 -11.52
N ASN A 65 -8.86 -6.21 -10.50
CA ASN A 65 -9.74 -7.36 -10.62
C ASN A 65 -11.24 -7.02 -10.52
N CYS A 66 -11.59 -5.95 -9.78
CA CYS A 66 -12.98 -5.56 -9.52
C CYS A 66 -13.12 -4.02 -9.54
N PRO A 67 -12.76 -3.35 -10.65
CA PRO A 67 -12.74 -1.88 -10.70
C PRO A 67 -14.13 -1.26 -10.47
N GLU A 68 -15.19 -1.94 -10.85
CA GLU A 68 -16.58 -1.49 -10.70
C GLU A 68 -17.02 -1.35 -9.23
N LYS A 69 -16.38 -2.10 -8.33
CA LYS A 69 -16.66 -2.06 -6.89
C LYS A 69 -15.87 -0.98 -6.14
N VAL A 70 -14.75 -0.53 -6.72
CA VAL A 70 -13.88 0.44 -6.06
C VAL A 70 -14.42 1.85 -6.24
N LYS A 71 -14.71 2.53 -5.14
CA LYS A 71 -15.20 3.91 -5.08
C LYS A 71 -14.13 4.91 -4.68
N GLY A 72 -12.99 4.43 -4.24
CA GLY A 72 -11.84 5.26 -3.90
C GLY A 72 -10.66 4.43 -3.46
N LEU A 73 -9.47 4.99 -3.60
CA LEU A 73 -8.21 4.30 -3.32
C LEU A 73 -7.26 5.24 -2.58
N VAL A 74 -6.72 4.80 -1.45
CA VAL A 74 -5.63 5.48 -0.74
C VAL A 74 -4.38 4.61 -0.80
N LEU A 75 -3.37 5.10 -1.48
CA LEU A 75 -2.09 4.44 -1.71
C LEU A 75 -1.00 5.13 -0.91
N ILE A 76 -0.34 4.40 -0.02
CA ILE A 76 0.62 4.95 0.93
C ILE A 76 1.96 4.24 0.76
N ALA A 77 3.00 4.98 0.37
CA ALA A 77 4.36 4.47 0.21
C ALA A 77 4.41 3.13 -0.55
N THR A 78 3.80 3.08 -1.73
CA THR A 78 3.59 1.84 -2.49
C THR A 78 4.00 1.94 -3.95
N THR A 79 4.06 0.79 -4.60
CA THR A 79 4.50 0.64 -5.99
C THR A 79 3.76 -0.51 -6.68
N PRO A 80 3.46 -0.41 -7.99
CA PRO A 80 2.92 -1.53 -8.76
C PRO A 80 3.98 -2.60 -9.08
N ARG A 81 5.27 -2.30 -8.92
CA ARG A 81 6.40 -3.23 -9.07
C ARG A 81 7.52 -2.85 -8.10
N MET A 82 7.87 -3.78 -7.22
CA MET A 82 8.95 -3.55 -6.25
C MET A 82 10.33 -3.65 -6.90
N MET A 83 10.53 -4.62 -7.78
CA MET A 83 11.84 -4.92 -8.32
C MET A 83 12.26 -3.96 -9.43
N LYS A 84 13.56 -3.65 -9.45
CA LYS A 84 14.18 -2.86 -10.52
C LYS A 84 14.07 -3.58 -11.86
N ASP A 85 13.80 -2.81 -12.91
CA ASP A 85 13.72 -3.27 -14.27
C ASP A 85 14.25 -2.19 -15.22
N GLU A 86 14.39 -2.48 -16.50
CA GLU A 86 14.77 -1.47 -17.50
C GLU A 86 13.77 -0.31 -17.52
N GLY A 87 14.28 0.90 -17.34
CA GLY A 87 13.44 2.10 -17.24
C GLY A 87 12.55 2.19 -15.99
N TRP A 88 12.70 1.28 -15.01
CA TRP A 88 11.92 1.28 -13.79
C TRP A 88 12.78 1.41 -12.54
N ALA A 89 12.49 2.42 -11.73
CA ALA A 89 13.16 2.65 -10.45
C ALA A 89 12.57 1.73 -9.37
N GLY A 90 13.25 0.66 -9.09
CA GLY A 90 12.86 -0.35 -8.10
C GLY A 90 14.02 -0.81 -7.23
N MET A 91 13.76 -1.82 -6.43
CA MET A 91 14.71 -2.44 -5.52
C MET A 91 15.55 -3.49 -6.25
N THR A 92 16.83 -3.57 -5.93
CA THR A 92 17.70 -4.65 -6.42
C THR A 92 17.55 -5.90 -5.55
N GLU A 93 17.88 -7.07 -6.10
CA GLU A 93 17.91 -8.36 -5.37
C GLU A 93 18.70 -8.26 -4.06
N ARG A 94 19.89 -7.66 -4.13
CA ARG A 94 20.75 -7.46 -2.96
C ARG A 94 20.07 -6.64 -1.88
N ARG A 95 19.27 -5.64 -2.27
CA ARG A 95 18.59 -4.77 -1.32
C ARG A 95 17.38 -5.46 -0.71
N LEU A 96 16.65 -6.25 -1.49
CA LEU A 96 15.55 -7.07 -0.99
C LEU A 96 16.03 -8.07 0.06
N ALA A 97 17.14 -8.78 -0.20
CA ALA A 97 17.76 -9.67 0.77
C ALA A 97 18.26 -8.94 2.04
N ALA A 98 18.74 -7.70 1.89
CA ALA A 98 19.14 -6.87 3.03
C ALA A 98 17.96 -6.45 3.90
N LEU A 99 16.77 -6.27 3.34
CA LEU A 99 15.55 -6.00 4.10
C LEU A 99 15.18 -7.18 5.00
N GLU A 100 15.18 -8.38 4.46
CA GLU A 100 14.91 -9.61 5.22
C GLU A 100 15.89 -9.76 6.39
N TYR A 101 17.20 -9.63 6.10
CA TYR A 101 18.22 -9.71 7.12
C TYR A 101 18.05 -8.64 8.21
N GLY A 102 17.81 -7.39 7.81
CA GLY A 102 17.63 -6.27 8.74
C GLY A 102 16.43 -6.47 9.67
N LEU A 103 15.30 -6.91 9.13
CA LEU A 103 14.11 -7.21 9.92
C LEU A 103 14.39 -8.29 10.97
N LYS A 104 15.03 -9.40 10.57
CA LYS A 104 15.40 -10.50 11.47
C LYS A 104 16.39 -10.04 12.55
N ALA A 105 17.40 -9.27 12.17
CA ALA A 105 18.45 -8.79 13.08
C ALA A 105 17.94 -7.82 14.14
N THR A 106 16.98 -6.96 13.79
CA THR A 106 16.43 -5.94 14.68
C THR A 106 15.14 -6.38 15.39
N LYS A 107 14.59 -7.54 15.02
CA LYS A 107 13.25 -7.99 15.46
C LYS A 107 12.18 -6.91 15.22
N GLY A 108 12.31 -6.21 14.11
CA GLY A 108 11.42 -5.11 13.74
C GLY A 108 11.62 -3.81 14.54
N GLN A 109 12.50 -3.77 15.53
CA GLN A 109 12.76 -2.55 16.30
C GLN A 109 13.73 -1.62 15.54
N GLY A 110 13.36 -0.33 15.45
CA GLY A 110 14.18 0.66 14.74
C GLY A 110 14.31 0.40 13.25
N PHE A 111 13.47 -0.46 12.70
CA PHE A 111 13.46 -0.78 11.29
C PHE A 111 12.70 0.31 10.53
N PHE A 112 13.28 0.86 9.47
CA PHE A 112 12.70 1.91 8.64
C PHE A 112 12.31 3.22 9.33
N GLY A 113 13.16 3.71 10.24
CA GLY A 113 13.04 5.08 10.73
C GLY A 113 11.76 5.39 11.49
N ILE A 114 11.29 4.46 12.33
CA ILE A 114 10.13 4.73 13.18
C ILE A 114 10.46 5.91 14.12
N PRO A 115 9.69 7.01 14.10
CA PRO A 115 9.94 8.14 14.97
C PRO A 115 9.86 7.75 16.45
N GLU A 116 10.67 8.38 17.29
CA GLU A 116 10.65 8.16 18.74
C GLU A 116 9.24 8.38 19.32
N GLY A 117 8.78 7.49 20.17
CA GLY A 117 7.46 7.56 20.81
C GLY A 117 6.29 7.14 19.92
N LYS A 118 6.53 6.73 18.68
CA LYS A 118 5.49 6.18 17.81
C LYS A 118 5.38 4.65 17.96
N PRO A 119 4.19 4.07 17.75
CA PRO A 119 4.03 2.62 17.74
C PRO A 119 4.88 1.97 16.65
N ASN A 120 5.44 0.79 16.94
CA ASN A 120 6.13 0.02 15.91
C ASN A 120 5.10 -0.71 15.03
N PRO A 121 4.97 -0.36 13.75
CA PRO A 121 4.02 -1.03 12.85
C PRO A 121 4.51 -2.41 12.38
N TYR A 122 5.79 -2.72 12.60
CA TYR A 122 6.39 -3.97 12.14
C TYR A 122 6.30 -5.05 13.21
N MET A 123 6.17 -6.28 12.75
CA MET A 123 6.17 -7.47 13.58
C MET A 123 7.11 -8.52 13.02
N MET A 124 7.63 -9.35 13.90
CA MET A 124 8.25 -10.61 13.48
C MET A 124 7.14 -11.64 13.26
N ASP A 125 7.18 -12.26 12.11
CA ASP A 125 6.35 -13.41 11.77
C ASP A 125 7.24 -14.65 11.63
N ASP A 126 6.63 -15.80 11.36
CA ASP A 126 7.43 -16.97 11.04
C ASP A 126 8.18 -16.78 9.71
N GLU A 127 9.25 -17.55 9.55
CA GLU A 127 10.18 -17.40 8.43
C GLU A 127 9.51 -17.70 7.08
N ASP A 128 8.58 -18.66 7.05
CA ASP A 128 7.88 -19.04 5.84
C ASP A 128 6.95 -17.94 5.37
N ASN A 129 6.21 -17.28 6.27
CA ASN A 129 5.36 -16.15 5.93
C ASN A 129 6.17 -14.95 5.44
N LEU A 130 7.27 -14.63 6.11
CA LEU A 130 8.17 -13.55 5.69
C LEU A 130 8.71 -13.80 4.27
N LYS A 131 9.12 -15.03 3.98
CA LYS A 131 9.62 -15.44 2.68
C LYS A 131 8.55 -15.36 1.60
N ARG A 132 7.33 -15.87 1.84
CA ARG A 132 6.19 -15.76 0.91
C ARG A 132 5.90 -14.31 0.54
N GLY A 133 5.96 -13.40 1.52
CA GLY A 133 5.77 -11.97 1.28
C GLY A 133 6.86 -11.35 0.41
N LEU A 134 8.14 -11.76 0.59
CA LEU A 134 9.23 -11.33 -0.28
C LEU A 134 9.12 -11.90 -1.70
N GLU A 135 8.70 -13.15 -1.85
CA GLU A 135 8.40 -13.77 -3.15
C GLU A 135 7.29 -12.99 -3.87
N TYR A 136 6.21 -12.64 -3.17
CA TYR A 136 5.15 -11.79 -3.72
C TYR A 136 5.69 -10.43 -4.20
N LEU A 137 6.51 -9.75 -3.40
CA LEU A 137 7.11 -8.46 -3.77
C LEU A 137 8.07 -8.60 -4.96
N HIS A 138 8.79 -9.71 -5.05
CA HIS A 138 9.70 -10.00 -6.14
C HIS A 138 8.97 -10.23 -7.46
N GLU A 139 7.89 -11.01 -7.45
CA GLU A 139 7.18 -11.46 -8.64
C GLU A 139 6.13 -10.47 -9.14
N THR A 140 5.58 -9.62 -8.25
CA THR A 140 4.48 -8.74 -8.59
C THR A 140 4.89 -7.65 -9.59
N ASP A 141 4.18 -7.60 -10.73
CA ASP A 141 4.24 -6.52 -11.70
C ASP A 141 2.84 -6.19 -12.24
N LEU A 142 2.28 -5.11 -11.75
CA LEU A 142 0.93 -4.65 -12.08
C LEU A 142 0.93 -3.53 -13.14
N ARG A 143 2.09 -3.09 -13.62
CA ARG A 143 2.25 -1.92 -14.47
C ARG A 143 1.46 -2.03 -15.77
N LYS A 144 1.53 -3.20 -16.43
CA LYS A 144 0.83 -3.41 -17.70
C LYS A 144 -0.68 -3.40 -17.51
N ALA A 145 -1.18 -4.16 -16.53
CA ALA A 145 -2.61 -4.24 -16.25
C ALA A 145 -3.21 -2.86 -15.89
N LEU A 146 -2.50 -2.07 -15.09
CA LEU A 146 -2.92 -0.73 -14.74
C LEU A 146 -2.99 0.20 -15.95
N ARG A 147 -2.02 0.16 -16.86
CA ARG A 147 -2.05 0.96 -18.11
C ARG A 147 -3.20 0.57 -19.01
N ASP A 148 -3.43 -0.73 -19.18
CA ASP A 148 -4.51 -1.25 -20.03
C ASP A 148 -5.88 -0.77 -19.50
N LEU A 149 -6.14 -0.87 -18.21
CA LEU A 149 -7.38 -0.41 -17.57
C LEU A 149 -7.53 1.11 -17.56
N SER A 150 -6.45 1.86 -17.34
CA SER A 150 -6.45 3.32 -17.45
C SER A 150 -6.85 3.76 -18.87
N GLY A 151 -6.31 3.10 -19.90
CA GLY A 151 -6.63 3.37 -21.29
C GLY A 151 -8.10 3.12 -21.64
N SER A 152 -8.75 2.17 -20.96
CA SER A 152 -10.17 1.84 -21.15
C SER A 152 -11.14 2.67 -20.30
N GLY A 153 -10.62 3.55 -19.42
CA GLY A 153 -11.44 4.37 -18.50
C GLY A 153 -12.02 3.61 -17.31
N GLN A 154 -11.56 2.40 -17.03
CA GLN A 154 -12.07 1.61 -15.90
C GLN A 154 -11.54 2.02 -14.53
N LEU A 155 -10.51 2.87 -14.49
CA LEU A 155 -9.89 3.38 -13.25
C LEU A 155 -10.29 4.86 -12.97
N ASP A 156 -11.54 5.21 -13.16
CA ASP A 156 -12.04 6.60 -13.04
C ASP A 156 -12.58 6.94 -11.63
N PHE A 157 -12.20 6.19 -10.63
CA PHE A 157 -12.49 6.52 -9.23
C PHE A 157 -11.40 7.41 -8.62
N PRO A 158 -11.72 8.21 -7.59
CA PRO A 158 -10.74 9.09 -6.96
C PRO A 158 -9.64 8.32 -6.23
N VAL A 159 -8.38 8.79 -6.37
CA VAL A 159 -7.21 8.18 -5.75
C VAL A 159 -6.43 9.22 -4.95
N ARG A 160 -5.99 8.86 -3.76
CA ARG A 160 -5.06 9.63 -2.92
C ARG A 160 -3.77 8.85 -2.78
N ILE A 161 -2.66 9.50 -3.14
CA ILE A 161 -1.33 8.89 -3.14
C ILE A 161 -0.45 9.68 -2.18
N PHE A 162 0.05 9.01 -1.16
CA PHE A 162 1.03 9.55 -0.21
C PHE A 162 2.36 8.87 -0.42
N GLN A 163 3.39 9.68 -0.69
CA GLN A 163 4.74 9.19 -0.91
C GLN A 163 5.75 10.05 -0.15
N SER A 164 6.67 9.43 0.55
CA SER A 164 7.78 10.11 1.19
C SER A 164 8.86 10.51 0.18
N GLU A 165 9.44 11.69 0.36
CA GLU A 165 10.59 12.14 -0.44
C GLU A 165 11.86 11.33 -0.15
N HIS A 166 11.98 10.77 1.05
CA HIS A 166 13.17 10.04 1.52
C HIS A 166 12.93 8.54 1.69
N ASP A 167 11.84 8.01 1.13
CA ASP A 167 11.52 6.59 1.22
C ASP A 167 12.66 5.71 0.69
N GLY A 168 13.30 5.02 1.61
CA GLY A 168 14.40 4.13 1.30
C GLY A 168 13.96 2.79 0.69
N ILE A 169 12.66 2.47 0.69
CA ILE A 169 12.10 1.19 0.24
C ILE A 169 11.44 1.35 -1.11
N VAL A 170 10.44 2.23 -1.19
CA VAL A 170 9.71 2.53 -2.42
C VAL A 170 10.20 3.86 -2.99
N ARG A 171 10.72 3.82 -4.20
CA ARG A 171 11.25 5.02 -4.86
C ARG A 171 10.14 6.06 -5.08
N PRO A 172 10.38 7.34 -4.74
CA PRO A 172 9.41 8.42 -4.94
C PRO A 172 8.91 8.55 -6.39
N ASP A 173 9.74 8.17 -7.37
CA ASP A 173 9.37 8.18 -8.80
C ASP A 173 8.15 7.29 -9.11
N ASN A 174 7.87 6.29 -8.28
CA ASN A 174 6.75 5.38 -8.49
C ASN A 174 5.39 6.08 -8.29
N ALA A 175 5.33 7.13 -7.45
CA ALA A 175 4.13 7.94 -7.29
C ALA A 175 3.74 8.67 -8.58
N ARG A 176 4.72 9.06 -9.41
CA ARG A 176 4.46 9.68 -10.72
C ARG A 176 3.76 8.71 -11.66
N PHE A 177 4.25 7.47 -11.74
CA PHE A 177 3.59 6.43 -12.54
C PHE A 177 2.13 6.20 -12.10
N LEU A 178 1.89 6.12 -10.80
CA LEU A 178 0.53 5.96 -10.28
C LEU A 178 -0.36 7.16 -10.63
N ALA A 179 0.18 8.38 -10.58
CA ALA A 179 -0.55 9.58 -10.97
C ALA A 179 -0.88 9.62 -12.48
N GLU A 180 0.01 9.09 -13.32
CA GLU A 180 -0.23 8.99 -14.76
C GLU A 180 -1.34 7.98 -15.09
N VAL A 181 -1.39 6.87 -14.35
CA VAL A 181 -2.38 5.81 -14.53
C VAL A 181 -3.75 6.21 -14.00
N PHE A 182 -3.80 6.79 -12.81
CA PHE A 182 -5.04 7.23 -12.17
C PHE A 182 -5.31 8.71 -12.46
N ARG A 183 -6.07 9.01 -13.50
CA ARG A 183 -6.36 10.40 -13.93
C ARG A 183 -7.03 11.26 -12.86
N ASN A 184 -7.86 10.63 -12.01
CA ASN A 184 -8.51 11.27 -10.88
C ASN A 184 -7.70 11.09 -9.57
N SER A 185 -6.38 11.34 -9.64
CA SER A 185 -5.50 11.19 -8.49
C SER A 185 -5.01 12.51 -7.93
N ARG A 186 -4.68 12.50 -6.63
CA ARG A 186 -3.93 13.56 -5.95
C ARG A 186 -2.73 12.95 -5.27
N VAL A 187 -1.55 13.49 -5.57
CA VAL A 187 -0.28 13.06 -4.96
C VAL A 187 0.11 14.06 -3.89
N THR A 188 0.42 13.55 -2.71
CA THR A 188 1.02 14.29 -1.60
C THR A 188 2.41 13.74 -1.35
N MET A 189 3.42 14.55 -1.67
CA MET A 189 4.81 14.26 -1.28
C MET A 189 5.02 14.71 0.16
N VAL A 190 5.51 13.81 1.00
CA VAL A 190 5.71 14.07 2.44
C VAL A 190 7.19 14.33 2.69
N PRO A 191 7.56 15.58 3.01
CA PRO A 191 8.96 15.93 3.26
C PRO A 191 9.44 15.39 4.61
N GLY A 192 10.70 15.01 4.70
CA GLY A 192 11.33 14.61 5.96
C GLY A 192 10.87 13.28 6.55
N SER A 193 9.97 12.58 5.86
CA SER A 193 9.46 11.27 6.26
C SER A 193 10.23 10.13 5.59
N GLU A 194 10.07 8.92 6.14
CA GLU A 194 10.60 7.70 5.54
C GLU A 194 9.46 6.81 5.01
N HIS A 195 9.50 5.49 5.29
CA HIS A 195 8.54 4.54 4.73
C HIS A 195 7.25 4.37 5.54
N ALA A 196 7.32 4.63 6.85
CA ALA A 196 6.22 4.33 7.79
C ALA A 196 5.15 5.43 7.84
N LEU A 197 4.70 5.92 6.69
CA LEU A 197 3.76 7.05 6.60
C LEU A 197 2.43 6.82 7.32
N SER A 198 1.98 5.57 7.49
CA SER A 198 0.74 5.28 8.24
C SER A 198 0.77 5.74 9.70
N ILE A 199 1.97 5.82 10.29
CA ILE A 199 2.17 6.32 11.66
C ILE A 199 2.72 7.75 11.70
N GLU A 200 3.23 8.26 10.59
CA GLU A 200 3.82 9.61 10.54
C GLU A 200 2.78 10.68 10.19
N ILE A 201 1.82 10.37 9.32
CA ILE A 201 0.80 11.30 8.83
C ILE A 201 -0.64 10.78 9.00
N PRO A 202 -1.03 10.24 10.17
CA PRO A 202 -2.33 9.60 10.35
C PRO A 202 -3.50 10.54 10.07
N GLU A 203 -3.40 11.82 10.45
CA GLU A 203 -4.45 12.83 10.21
C GLU A 203 -4.70 13.06 8.71
N ALA A 204 -3.64 13.13 7.90
CA ALA A 204 -3.78 13.32 6.46
C ALA A 204 -4.42 12.09 5.79
N ILE A 205 -4.15 10.89 6.29
CA ILE A 205 -4.79 9.66 5.84
C ILE A 205 -6.28 9.66 6.22
N ASP A 206 -6.62 10.07 7.45
CA ASP A 206 -8.01 10.19 7.91
C ASP A 206 -8.81 11.16 7.03
N GLU A 207 -8.23 12.32 6.71
CA GLU A 207 -8.84 13.31 5.81
C GLU A 207 -9.03 12.75 4.39
N ALA A 208 -8.05 12.03 3.88
CA ALA A 208 -8.12 11.42 2.56
C ALA A 208 -9.25 10.39 2.48
N VAL A 209 -9.36 9.49 3.44
CA VAL A 209 -10.43 8.47 3.48
C VAL A 209 -11.80 9.16 3.61
N SER A 210 -11.93 10.12 4.52
CA SER A 210 -13.19 10.87 4.73
C SER A 210 -13.62 11.63 3.47
N GLY A 211 -12.65 12.23 2.76
CA GLY A 211 -12.88 12.91 1.49
C GLY A 211 -13.42 11.98 0.41
N LEU A 212 -12.91 10.76 0.30
CA LEU A 212 -13.39 9.76 -0.66
C LEU A 212 -14.86 9.37 -0.39
N PHE A 213 -15.25 9.24 0.88
CA PHE A 213 -16.65 8.98 1.23
C PHE A 213 -17.57 10.14 0.86
N ALA A 214 -17.11 11.39 1.02
CA ALA A 214 -17.88 12.56 0.65
C ALA A 214 -18.02 12.74 -0.87
N GLU A 215 -16.99 12.37 -1.64
CA GLU A 215 -17.01 12.43 -3.11
C GLU A 215 -17.95 11.36 -3.72
N SER A 216 -17.99 10.16 -3.13
CA SER A 216 -18.85 9.06 -3.60
C SER A 216 -20.34 9.24 -3.33
N ASN A 217 -20.71 10.16 -2.46
CA ASN A 217 -22.11 10.47 -2.11
C ASN A 217 -22.68 11.62 -2.95
N ARG A 218 -21.96 12.13 -3.94
CA ARG A 218 -22.39 13.19 -4.86
C ARG A 218 -22.78 12.63 -6.22
#